data_f3e1bb9ac135713e5d0277d716ac5d2a
#
_entry.id   f3e1bb9ac135713e5d0277d716ac5d2a
#
_cell.length_a   1.000
_cell.length_b   1.000
_cell.length_c   1.000
_cell.angle_alpha   90.00
_cell.angle_beta   90.00
_cell.angle_gamma   90.00
#
_symmetry.space_group_name_H-M   'P 1'
#
loop_
_entity.id
_entity.type
_entity.pdbx_description
1 polymer ?
#
loop_
_entity_poly.entity_id
_entity_poly.type
_entity_poly.pdbx_seq_one_letter_code
_entity_poly.pdbx_strand_id
1 'polypeptide(L)'
;MKNEISHISVQKLNKISKRNEILCFGCGKRLSDMLTLYKEEFFVKKITVLIDNNCKIWGCKKDINGRKVLICGIKNIGKLPKNAVIIITSDKYREIYSQIINEFGKDIKCYAYPQYYYGYVESLYFLIRIMPLKRIMIFRAGLQPHENADEIVDYMVNQYEGRKYIIYYLVENANIFLKHVRLLDYNCIKQKSSFFKVLRYCLIYGRAQYLFYENEMINKIRRDQKLIYLNHGILPIKNVRDVLKQPAELDYAVCPSQFCAPIYEEQYGIPRNKFIFCTPPRVYTILKKSEKLVDILNVNKKIIVWLPTFRSLDGTDRVDSSICNLLDLLHTNEEQLNEILENNHQQLVIKTHPREKQKIEISEKYENIIVLQEKDIQNRTYTLYDVLKMSDALITDYSSIAFEYMLLNRPIGYLVTDIQTYFRGFSVDNIEDYMPGERITSEDELYQFLNGLNHGRDCYKEKRECLVKNIYGKSEFNQGAKLLIDYLEGINDRDN
;
A
#
# COMPACT_ATOMS: atom_id res chain seq x y z
N MET A 1 11.96 -32.44 18.02
CA MET A 1 11.80 -31.99 16.66
C MET A 1 10.55 -31.11 16.66
N LYS A 2 10.70 -29.81 16.38
CA LYS A 2 9.54 -28.89 16.28
C LYS A 2 8.73 -29.31 15.04
N ASN A 3 7.47 -29.68 15.23
CA ASN A 3 6.52 -29.87 14.13
C ASN A 3 6.27 -28.51 13.49
N GLU A 4 7.13 -28.12 12.55
CA GLU A 4 6.94 -26.89 11.79
C GLU A 4 6.06 -27.21 10.58
N ILE A 5 4.94 -26.51 10.48
CA ILE A 5 4.10 -26.55 9.29
C ILE A 5 4.90 -25.99 8.11
N SER A 6 4.88 -26.70 6.98
CA SER A 6 5.54 -26.29 5.75
C SER A 6 4.55 -25.74 4.73
N HIS A 7 5.03 -24.82 3.91
CA HIS A 7 4.30 -24.43 2.70
C HIS A 7 4.32 -25.56 1.67
N ILE A 8 3.29 -25.61 0.83
CA ILE A 8 3.17 -26.59 -0.23
C ILE A 8 3.22 -25.90 -1.59
N SER A 9 3.86 -26.50 -2.61
CA SER A 9 3.79 -25.99 -3.97
C SER A 9 2.45 -26.32 -4.63
N VAL A 10 1.99 -25.46 -5.56
CA VAL A 10 0.75 -25.69 -6.33
C VAL A 10 0.80 -27.02 -7.07
N GLN A 11 1.93 -27.33 -7.69
CA GLN A 11 2.14 -28.60 -8.39
C GLN A 11 1.93 -29.83 -7.47
N LYS A 12 2.49 -29.79 -6.26
CA LYS A 12 2.34 -30.84 -5.26
C LYS A 12 0.88 -30.92 -4.76
N LEU A 13 0.26 -29.75 -4.54
CA LEU A 13 -1.12 -29.66 -4.10
C LEU A 13 -2.08 -30.24 -5.15
N ASN A 14 -1.90 -29.94 -6.43
CA ASN A 14 -2.67 -30.55 -7.51
C ASN A 14 -2.52 -32.10 -7.56
N LYS A 15 -1.30 -32.60 -7.30
CA LYS A 15 -1.06 -34.04 -7.27
C LYS A 15 -1.79 -34.73 -6.10
N ILE A 16 -1.72 -34.16 -4.90
CA ILE A 16 -2.36 -34.77 -3.73
C ILE A 16 -3.88 -34.65 -3.77
N SER A 17 -4.43 -33.56 -4.33
CA SER A 17 -5.88 -33.32 -4.44
C SER A 17 -6.61 -34.31 -5.38
N LYS A 18 -5.86 -35.06 -6.21
CA LYS A 18 -6.46 -36.15 -7.01
C LYS A 18 -7.09 -37.26 -6.17
N ARG A 19 -6.57 -37.49 -4.96
CA ARG A 19 -7.00 -38.56 -4.04
C ARG A 19 -7.51 -38.05 -2.71
N ASN A 20 -7.50 -36.73 -2.48
CA ASN A 20 -7.82 -36.11 -1.22
C ASN A 20 -8.81 -34.96 -1.42
N GLU A 21 -9.65 -34.74 -0.41
CA GLU A 21 -10.49 -33.57 -0.30
C GLU A 21 -9.69 -32.42 0.28
N ILE A 22 -9.91 -31.22 -0.19
CA ILE A 22 -9.23 -30.02 0.26
C ILE A 22 -10.16 -29.19 1.12
N LEU A 23 -9.72 -28.88 2.32
CA LEU A 23 -10.36 -27.93 3.21
C LEU A 23 -9.44 -26.71 3.32
N CYS A 24 -10.02 -25.52 3.37
CA CYS A 24 -9.24 -24.29 3.57
C CYS A 24 -9.58 -23.66 4.92
N PHE A 25 -8.58 -23.32 5.72
CA PHE A 25 -8.76 -22.64 6.98
C PHE A 25 -8.26 -21.20 6.89
N GLY A 26 -9.18 -20.25 7.05
CA GLY A 26 -9.03 -18.81 6.86
C GLY A 26 -9.76 -18.34 5.61
N CYS A 27 -10.86 -17.59 5.78
CA CYS A 27 -11.71 -17.14 4.69
C CYS A 27 -11.43 -15.70 4.22
N GLY A 28 -10.36 -15.08 4.74
CA GLY A 28 -9.97 -13.70 4.46
C GLY A 28 -9.26 -13.51 3.12
N LYS A 29 -8.48 -12.42 3.03
CA LYS A 29 -7.78 -11.98 1.82
C LYS A 29 -6.90 -13.08 1.20
N ARG A 30 -6.14 -13.83 2.02
CA ARG A 30 -5.26 -14.91 1.51
C ARG A 30 -6.01 -16.00 0.74
N LEU A 31 -7.20 -16.38 1.20
CA LEU A 31 -8.04 -17.32 0.45
C LEU A 31 -8.49 -16.68 -0.86
N SER A 32 -8.96 -15.45 -0.84
CA SER A 32 -9.44 -14.76 -2.04
C SER A 32 -8.33 -14.60 -3.09
N ASP A 33 -7.13 -14.21 -2.67
CA ASP A 33 -5.95 -14.12 -3.54
C ASP A 33 -5.59 -15.49 -4.15
N MET A 34 -5.59 -16.54 -3.32
CA MET A 34 -5.33 -17.91 -3.76
C MET A 34 -6.36 -18.40 -4.78
N LEU A 35 -7.64 -18.16 -4.54
CA LEU A 35 -8.72 -18.56 -5.44
C LEU A 35 -8.65 -17.80 -6.76
N THR A 36 -8.31 -16.51 -6.74
CA THR A 36 -8.14 -15.71 -7.96
C THR A 36 -6.94 -16.17 -8.78
N LEU A 37 -5.79 -16.32 -8.12
CA LEU A 37 -4.53 -16.66 -8.77
C LEU A 37 -4.53 -18.08 -9.37
N TYR A 38 -5.19 -19.04 -8.69
CA TYR A 38 -5.19 -20.46 -9.02
C TYR A 38 -6.57 -20.98 -9.46
N LYS A 39 -7.43 -20.10 -9.97
CA LYS A 39 -8.82 -20.40 -10.34
C LYS A 39 -8.97 -21.67 -11.18
N GLU A 40 -8.07 -21.87 -12.15
CA GLU A 40 -8.12 -23.02 -13.08
C GLU A 40 -7.44 -24.28 -12.53
N GLU A 41 -6.75 -24.19 -11.39
CA GLU A 41 -5.99 -25.33 -10.87
C GLU A 41 -6.90 -26.41 -10.27
N PHE A 42 -6.48 -27.66 -10.41
CA PHE A 42 -7.28 -28.81 -10.04
C PHE A 42 -7.67 -28.83 -8.55
N PHE A 43 -6.74 -28.43 -7.66
CA PHE A 43 -7.00 -28.44 -6.23
C PHE A 43 -8.13 -27.48 -5.81
N VAL A 44 -8.31 -26.37 -6.53
CA VAL A 44 -9.40 -25.41 -6.26
C VAL A 44 -10.76 -26.06 -6.50
N LYS A 45 -10.86 -26.92 -7.53
CA LYS A 45 -12.07 -27.71 -7.82
C LYS A 45 -12.35 -28.78 -6.76
N LYS A 46 -11.40 -29.06 -5.87
CA LYS A 46 -11.51 -30.06 -4.78
C LYS A 46 -11.73 -29.45 -3.40
N ILE A 47 -11.85 -28.13 -3.29
CA ILE A 47 -12.20 -27.48 -2.02
C ILE A 47 -13.66 -27.78 -1.70
N THR A 48 -13.89 -28.42 -0.55
CA THR A 48 -15.22 -28.88 -0.13
C THR A 48 -15.75 -28.14 1.07
N VAL A 49 -14.88 -27.64 1.95
CA VAL A 49 -15.23 -26.93 3.18
C VAL A 49 -14.30 -25.75 3.42
N LEU A 50 -14.86 -24.65 3.87
CA LEU A 50 -14.14 -23.51 4.36
C LEU A 50 -14.28 -23.41 5.89
N ILE A 51 -13.18 -23.17 6.58
CA ILE A 51 -13.11 -23.08 8.04
C ILE A 51 -12.66 -21.66 8.40
N ASP A 52 -13.32 -21.07 9.39
CA ASP A 52 -12.89 -19.76 9.90
C ASP A 52 -13.18 -19.64 11.40
N ASN A 53 -12.37 -18.86 12.11
CA ASN A 53 -12.57 -18.55 13.53
C ASN A 53 -13.62 -17.44 13.75
N ASN A 54 -13.95 -16.64 12.72
CA ASN A 54 -14.96 -15.60 12.80
C ASN A 54 -16.35 -16.21 12.76
N CYS A 55 -17.00 -16.32 13.91
CA CYS A 55 -18.35 -16.91 14.02
C CYS A 55 -19.43 -16.11 13.27
N LYS A 56 -19.20 -14.83 12.95
CA LYS A 56 -20.15 -13.99 12.21
C LYS A 56 -20.38 -14.47 10.76
N ILE A 57 -19.42 -15.21 10.19
CA ILE A 57 -19.53 -15.73 8.82
C ILE A 57 -19.88 -17.22 8.75
N TRP A 58 -20.07 -17.89 9.90
CA TRP A 58 -20.48 -19.28 9.90
C TRP A 58 -21.91 -19.45 9.33
N GLY A 59 -22.10 -20.49 8.55
CA GLY A 59 -23.33 -20.72 7.81
C GLY A 59 -23.41 -20.00 6.47
N CYS A 60 -22.55 -18.98 6.24
CA CYS A 60 -22.44 -18.36 4.94
C CYS A 60 -21.83 -19.30 3.90
N LYS A 61 -22.10 -19.03 2.62
CA LYS A 61 -21.53 -19.79 1.50
C LYS A 61 -20.68 -18.87 0.64
N LYS A 62 -19.46 -19.31 0.32
CA LYS A 62 -18.58 -18.61 -0.63
C LYS A 62 -18.63 -19.31 -1.97
N ASP A 63 -18.74 -18.53 -3.04
CA ASP A 63 -18.65 -19.07 -4.39
C ASP A 63 -17.20 -19.44 -4.73
N ILE A 64 -16.99 -20.67 -5.15
CA ILE A 64 -15.71 -21.17 -5.67
C ILE A 64 -15.98 -21.82 -7.02
N ASN A 65 -15.71 -21.11 -8.10
CA ASN A 65 -15.92 -21.55 -9.47
C ASN A 65 -17.34 -22.09 -9.72
N GLY A 66 -18.36 -21.34 -9.33
CA GLY A 66 -19.78 -21.69 -9.51
C GLY A 66 -20.32 -22.66 -8.45
N ARG A 67 -19.52 -23.08 -7.47
CA ARG A 67 -19.94 -23.94 -6.37
C ARG A 67 -20.03 -23.17 -5.07
N LYS A 68 -21.15 -23.25 -4.39
CA LYS A 68 -21.35 -22.63 -3.08
C LYS A 68 -20.78 -23.53 -1.97
N VAL A 69 -19.62 -23.16 -1.44
CA VAL A 69 -18.92 -23.87 -0.37
C VAL A 69 -19.27 -23.24 0.98
N LEU A 70 -19.66 -24.07 1.94
CA LEU A 70 -20.07 -23.66 3.28
C LEU A 70 -18.87 -23.22 4.13
N ILE A 71 -19.04 -22.15 4.92
CA ILE A 71 -18.09 -21.70 5.93
C ILE A 71 -18.58 -22.18 7.31
N CYS A 72 -17.71 -22.82 8.07
CA CYS A 72 -18.03 -23.33 9.40
C CYS A 72 -16.87 -23.09 10.40
N GLY A 73 -17.18 -23.19 11.69
CA GLY A 73 -16.16 -23.22 12.74
C GLY A 73 -15.47 -24.58 12.80
N ILE A 74 -14.23 -24.63 13.29
CA ILE A 74 -13.46 -25.87 13.38
C ILE A 74 -14.21 -26.97 14.17
N LYS A 75 -14.87 -26.60 15.27
CA LYS A 75 -15.66 -27.55 16.11
C LYS A 75 -16.93 -28.07 15.44
N ASN A 76 -17.41 -27.38 14.42
CA ASN A 76 -18.67 -27.72 13.75
C ASN A 76 -18.47 -28.73 12.61
N ILE A 77 -17.23 -29.10 12.29
CA ILE A 77 -16.93 -30.02 11.19
C ILE A 77 -17.25 -31.49 11.58
N GLY A 78 -17.23 -31.79 12.87
CA GLY A 78 -17.38 -33.17 13.36
C GLY A 78 -16.18 -34.03 12.96
N LYS A 79 -16.38 -35.11 12.22
CA LYS A 79 -15.32 -35.98 11.73
C LYS A 79 -14.82 -35.50 10.37
N LEU A 80 -13.50 -35.29 10.26
CA LEU A 80 -12.88 -35.03 8.97
C LEU A 80 -12.96 -36.28 8.07
N PRO A 81 -13.08 -36.10 6.74
CA PRO A 81 -12.91 -37.19 5.79
C PRO A 81 -11.55 -37.88 6.00
N LYS A 82 -11.49 -39.22 5.87
CA LYS A 82 -10.24 -39.99 6.04
C LYS A 82 -9.09 -39.52 5.13
N ASN A 83 -9.42 -38.90 4.03
CA ASN A 83 -8.51 -38.39 3.02
C ASN A 83 -8.46 -36.85 3.00
N ALA A 84 -8.82 -36.18 4.09
CA ALA A 84 -8.78 -34.73 4.15
C ALA A 84 -7.35 -34.17 4.15
N VAL A 85 -7.16 -33.04 3.46
CA VAL A 85 -5.97 -32.22 3.51
C VAL A 85 -6.39 -30.78 3.83
N ILE A 86 -5.83 -30.19 4.87
CA ILE A 86 -6.16 -28.82 5.26
C ILE A 86 -5.08 -27.85 4.74
N ILE A 87 -5.50 -26.82 4.05
CA ILE A 87 -4.64 -25.70 3.62
C ILE A 87 -4.98 -24.49 4.49
N ILE A 88 -4.00 -23.98 5.21
CA ILE A 88 -4.17 -22.78 6.02
C ILE A 88 -3.94 -21.56 5.14
N THR A 89 -4.98 -20.79 4.92
CA THR A 89 -5.03 -19.58 4.08
C THR A 89 -5.03 -18.32 4.94
N SER A 90 -4.10 -18.25 5.89
CA SER A 90 -3.94 -17.14 6.84
C SER A 90 -2.45 -16.92 7.14
N ASP A 91 -2.07 -15.67 7.42
CA ASP A 91 -0.72 -15.33 7.89
C ASP A 91 -0.46 -15.87 9.30
N LYS A 92 -1.50 -16.10 10.08
CA LYS A 92 -1.46 -16.75 11.40
C LYS A 92 -1.41 -18.29 11.32
N TYR A 93 -0.79 -18.83 10.25
CA TYR A 93 -0.85 -20.26 9.96
C TYR A 93 -0.26 -21.16 11.06
N ARG A 94 0.69 -20.68 11.87
CA ARG A 94 1.25 -21.46 13.00
C ARG A 94 0.26 -21.62 14.15
N GLU A 95 -0.47 -20.54 14.48
CA GLU A 95 -1.51 -20.55 15.52
C GLU A 95 -2.67 -21.46 15.10
N ILE A 96 -3.13 -21.30 13.85
CA ILE A 96 -4.20 -22.13 13.27
C ILE A 96 -3.77 -23.60 13.18
N TYR A 97 -2.51 -23.87 12.85
CA TYR A 97 -1.99 -25.24 12.86
C TYR A 97 -2.08 -25.87 14.25
N SER A 98 -1.73 -25.12 15.31
CA SER A 98 -1.87 -25.60 16.69
C SER A 98 -3.33 -25.91 17.04
N GLN A 99 -4.30 -25.10 16.59
CA GLN A 99 -5.73 -25.36 16.77
C GLN A 99 -6.16 -26.66 16.06
N ILE A 100 -5.71 -26.86 14.82
CA ILE A 100 -6.03 -28.07 14.03
C ILE A 100 -5.49 -29.32 14.71
N ILE A 101 -4.26 -29.28 15.19
CA ILE A 101 -3.65 -30.43 15.88
C ILE A 101 -4.35 -30.74 17.20
N ASN A 102 -4.77 -29.72 17.94
CA ASN A 102 -5.52 -29.91 19.19
C ASN A 102 -6.91 -30.52 18.95
N GLU A 103 -7.58 -30.17 17.85
CA GLU A 103 -8.93 -30.65 17.54
C GLU A 103 -8.93 -32.05 16.89
N PHE A 104 -8.02 -32.28 15.94
CA PHE A 104 -8.08 -33.48 15.08
C PHE A 104 -6.90 -34.44 15.24
N GLY A 105 -5.89 -34.08 16.06
CA GLY A 105 -4.70 -34.88 16.27
C GLY A 105 -3.56 -34.63 15.27
N LYS A 106 -2.41 -35.27 15.54
CA LYS A 106 -1.17 -35.01 14.77
C LYS A 106 -1.09 -35.68 13.39
N ASP A 107 -1.96 -36.64 13.11
CA ASP A 107 -1.91 -37.43 11.86
C ASP A 107 -2.55 -36.72 10.67
N ILE A 108 -3.06 -35.53 10.89
CA ILE A 108 -3.75 -34.76 9.85
C ILE A 108 -2.73 -34.14 8.87
N LYS A 109 -3.00 -34.28 7.57
CA LYS A 109 -2.20 -33.61 6.53
C LYS A 109 -2.58 -32.16 6.45
N CYS A 110 -1.70 -31.29 6.96
CA CYS A 110 -1.91 -29.86 7.00
C CYS A 110 -0.72 -29.11 6.38
N TYR A 111 -0.99 -28.09 5.61
CA TYR A 111 0.01 -27.26 4.93
C TYR A 111 -0.38 -25.80 5.02
N ALA A 112 0.61 -24.92 5.06
CA ALA A 112 0.39 -23.51 4.78
C ALA A 112 0.14 -23.28 3.28
N TYR A 113 -0.54 -22.19 2.95
CA TYR A 113 -0.90 -21.84 1.57
C TYR A 113 0.32 -21.86 0.63
N PRO A 114 0.12 -22.17 -0.68
CA PRO A 114 1.23 -22.27 -1.63
C PRO A 114 1.88 -20.92 -1.89
N GLN A 115 3.22 -20.86 -1.74
CA GLN A 115 4.03 -19.70 -2.08
C GLN A 115 4.54 -19.74 -3.52
N TYR A 116 4.76 -20.95 -4.05
CA TYR A 116 5.35 -21.19 -5.37
C TYR A 116 4.53 -22.20 -6.16
N TYR A 117 4.52 -22.03 -7.48
CA TYR A 117 3.90 -23.03 -8.35
C TYR A 117 4.68 -24.35 -8.33
N TYR A 118 6.00 -24.28 -8.45
CA TYR A 118 6.91 -25.44 -8.52
C TYR A 118 7.67 -25.66 -7.21
N GLY A 119 7.76 -26.93 -6.77
CA GLY A 119 8.51 -27.27 -5.56
C GLY A 119 10.02 -27.07 -5.70
N TYR A 120 10.58 -27.12 -6.90
CA TYR A 120 12.01 -26.92 -7.11
C TYR A 120 12.49 -25.47 -6.87
N VAL A 121 11.59 -24.50 -6.76
CA VAL A 121 11.95 -23.10 -6.46
C VAL A 121 12.68 -23.00 -5.12
N GLU A 122 12.23 -23.73 -4.10
CA GLU A 122 12.90 -23.78 -2.80
C GLU A 122 14.32 -24.37 -2.90
N SER A 123 14.48 -25.42 -3.71
CA SER A 123 15.79 -26.01 -3.96
C SER A 123 16.71 -25.05 -4.70
N LEU A 124 16.20 -24.30 -5.68
CA LEU A 124 16.98 -23.27 -6.38
C LEU A 124 17.44 -22.18 -5.40
N TYR A 125 16.56 -21.71 -4.52
CA TYR A 125 16.95 -20.71 -3.52
C TYR A 125 17.98 -21.26 -2.53
N PHE A 126 17.87 -22.52 -2.12
CA PHE A 126 18.88 -23.16 -1.29
C PHE A 126 20.27 -23.14 -1.95
N LEU A 127 20.35 -23.49 -3.24
CA LEU A 127 21.60 -23.46 -4.00
C LEU A 127 22.13 -22.03 -4.23
N ILE A 128 21.22 -21.08 -4.46
CA ILE A 128 21.60 -19.69 -4.71
C ILE A 128 22.16 -19.01 -3.44
N ARG A 129 21.75 -19.46 -2.24
CA ARG A 129 22.26 -18.89 -0.97
C ARG A 129 23.78 -19.01 -0.80
N ILE A 130 24.45 -19.98 -1.45
CA ILE A 130 25.90 -20.12 -1.41
C ILE A 130 26.63 -19.26 -2.46
N MET A 131 25.89 -18.64 -3.39
CA MET A 131 26.46 -17.78 -4.42
C MET A 131 26.68 -16.35 -3.85
N PRO A 132 27.72 -15.62 -4.29
CA PRO A 132 27.91 -14.25 -3.84
C PRO A 132 26.77 -13.34 -4.26
N LEU A 133 26.44 -12.33 -3.42
CA LEU A 133 25.54 -11.26 -3.80
C LEU A 133 26.10 -10.50 -4.99
N LYS A 134 25.21 -9.88 -5.74
CA LYS A 134 25.54 -8.95 -6.83
C LYS A 134 25.01 -7.56 -6.50
N ARG A 135 25.60 -6.55 -7.10
CA ARG A 135 25.10 -5.17 -7.03
C ARG A 135 23.78 -5.04 -7.81
N ILE A 136 22.74 -5.61 -7.23
CA ILE A 136 21.37 -5.61 -7.75
C ILE A 136 20.48 -4.97 -6.72
N MET A 137 19.68 -4.01 -7.16
CA MET A 137 18.57 -3.42 -6.42
C MET A 137 17.26 -3.90 -7.00
N ILE A 138 16.34 -4.33 -6.16
CA ILE A 138 14.99 -4.74 -6.56
C ILE A 138 13.99 -3.87 -5.83
N PHE A 139 13.11 -3.22 -6.58
CA PHE A 139 12.05 -2.37 -6.06
C PHE A 139 10.69 -3.03 -6.25
N ARG A 140 9.94 -3.20 -5.16
CA ARG A 140 8.52 -3.51 -5.17
C ARG A 140 7.78 -2.22 -4.86
N ALA A 141 7.51 -1.46 -5.90
CA ALA A 141 6.78 -0.20 -5.84
C ALA A 141 5.33 -0.41 -6.27
N GLY A 142 4.47 0.54 -5.93
CA GLY A 142 3.14 0.66 -6.49
C GLY A 142 3.20 0.89 -8.01
N LEU A 143 2.04 0.78 -8.66
CA LEU A 143 1.91 1.02 -10.10
C LEU A 143 1.74 2.51 -10.44
N GLN A 144 1.78 3.39 -9.43
CA GLN A 144 1.62 4.82 -9.62
C GLN A 144 2.98 5.47 -9.88
N PRO A 145 3.10 6.36 -10.87
CA PRO A 145 4.32 7.12 -11.10
C PRO A 145 4.60 8.07 -9.92
N HIS A 146 5.88 8.36 -9.70
CA HIS A 146 6.37 9.27 -8.65
C HIS A 146 6.25 8.77 -7.20
N GLU A 147 6.40 7.48 -7.00
CA GLU A 147 6.66 6.88 -5.70
C GLU A 147 8.14 7.04 -5.30
N ASN A 148 8.49 6.69 -4.05
CA ASN A 148 9.88 6.77 -3.57
C ASN A 148 10.86 6.00 -4.45
N ALA A 149 10.45 4.83 -4.95
CA ALA A 149 11.27 4.00 -5.82
C ALA A 149 11.69 4.74 -7.11
N ASP A 150 10.77 5.47 -7.73
CA ASP A 150 11.06 6.20 -8.97
C ASP A 150 12.08 7.31 -8.75
N GLU A 151 11.98 8.05 -7.66
CA GLU A 151 12.93 9.11 -7.31
C GLU A 151 14.32 8.56 -6.98
N ILE A 152 14.39 7.37 -6.33
CA ILE A 152 15.67 6.69 -6.07
C ILE A 152 16.28 6.23 -7.40
N VAL A 153 15.49 5.66 -8.28
CA VAL A 153 15.96 5.18 -9.59
C VAL A 153 16.42 6.35 -10.45
N ASP A 154 15.65 7.45 -10.47
CA ASP A 154 16.03 8.67 -11.20
C ASP A 154 17.40 9.21 -10.71
N TYR A 155 17.58 9.29 -9.39
CA TYR A 155 18.88 9.65 -8.80
C TYR A 155 19.99 8.67 -9.23
N MET A 156 19.75 7.36 -9.12
CA MET A 156 20.75 6.33 -9.45
C MET A 156 21.15 6.31 -10.93
N VAL A 157 20.25 6.66 -11.82
CA VAL A 157 20.50 6.68 -13.28
C VAL A 157 21.18 7.96 -13.71
N ASN A 158 20.75 9.11 -13.17
CA ASN A 158 21.11 10.43 -13.69
C ASN A 158 22.17 11.17 -12.87
N GLN A 159 22.32 10.89 -11.57
CA GLN A 159 23.14 11.68 -10.67
C GLN A 159 24.19 10.86 -9.89
N TYR A 160 23.97 9.53 -9.74
CA TYR A 160 24.86 8.70 -8.93
C TYR A 160 26.18 8.40 -9.66
N GLU A 161 27.29 8.85 -9.10
CA GLU A 161 28.65 8.69 -9.65
C GLU A 161 29.38 7.43 -9.15
N GLY A 162 28.77 6.69 -8.20
CA GLY A 162 29.37 5.51 -7.60
C GLY A 162 29.32 4.26 -8.49
N ARG A 163 29.64 3.10 -7.91
CA ARG A 163 29.61 1.82 -8.63
C ARG A 163 28.20 1.47 -9.07
N LYS A 164 27.98 1.25 -10.37
CA LYS A 164 26.66 1.02 -10.96
C LYS A 164 25.98 -0.24 -10.42
N TYR A 165 24.73 -0.10 -10.08
CA TYR A 165 23.81 -1.19 -9.76
C TYR A 165 23.00 -1.62 -10.98
N ILE A 166 22.59 -2.88 -11.00
CA ILE A 166 21.57 -3.37 -11.93
C ILE A 166 20.23 -3.22 -11.20
N ILE A 167 19.33 -2.40 -11.74
CA ILE A 167 18.06 -2.07 -11.12
C ILE A 167 16.94 -2.87 -11.78
N TYR A 168 16.10 -3.48 -10.94
CA TYR A 168 14.90 -4.19 -11.36
C TYR A 168 13.68 -3.68 -10.61
N TYR A 169 12.57 -3.55 -11.34
CA TYR A 169 11.24 -3.46 -10.74
C TYR A 169 10.59 -4.84 -10.71
N LEU A 170 10.11 -5.22 -9.55
CA LEU A 170 9.37 -6.45 -9.32
C LEU A 170 7.89 -6.19 -9.67
N VAL A 171 7.42 -6.75 -10.77
CA VAL A 171 6.08 -6.52 -11.31
C VAL A 171 5.29 -7.82 -11.41
N GLU A 172 3.96 -7.70 -11.34
CA GLU A 172 3.05 -8.85 -11.55
C GLU A 172 2.61 -8.99 -13.01
N ASN A 173 2.68 -7.91 -13.79
CA ASN A 173 2.39 -7.90 -15.23
C ASN A 173 3.48 -7.12 -15.96
N ALA A 174 4.15 -7.79 -16.89
CA ALA A 174 5.27 -7.23 -17.64
C ALA A 174 4.87 -6.16 -18.70
N ASN A 175 3.61 -5.76 -18.79
CA ASN A 175 3.12 -4.79 -19.78
C ASN A 175 3.38 -3.32 -19.40
N ILE A 176 4.09 -3.08 -18.31
CA ILE A 176 4.46 -1.74 -17.86
C ILE A 176 5.81 -1.40 -18.49
N PHE A 177 5.85 -0.34 -19.30
CA PHE A 177 7.08 0.14 -19.90
C PHE A 177 7.68 1.27 -19.07
N LEU A 178 8.78 0.98 -18.36
CA LEU A 178 9.57 1.99 -17.65
C LEU A 178 10.88 2.19 -18.42
N LYS A 179 11.17 3.43 -18.84
CA LYS A 179 12.46 3.77 -19.43
C LYS A 179 13.59 3.51 -18.41
N HIS A 180 14.69 2.89 -18.88
CA HIS A 180 15.93 2.70 -18.12
C HIS A 180 15.96 1.65 -17.00
N VAL A 181 14.86 0.94 -16.71
CA VAL A 181 14.83 -0.13 -15.71
C VAL A 181 14.46 -1.48 -16.29
N ARG A 182 14.93 -2.55 -15.65
CA ARG A 182 14.62 -3.92 -16.03
C ARG A 182 13.40 -4.40 -15.24
N LEU A 183 12.54 -5.14 -15.89
CA LEU A 183 11.40 -5.76 -15.23
C LEU A 183 11.72 -7.18 -14.78
N LEU A 184 11.32 -7.53 -13.58
CA LEU A 184 11.41 -8.86 -13.01
C LEU A 184 9.99 -9.37 -12.73
N ASP A 185 9.54 -10.33 -13.53
CA ASP A 185 8.19 -10.87 -13.44
C ASP A 185 8.05 -11.81 -12.22
N TYR A 186 7.33 -11.35 -11.21
CA TYR A 186 7.05 -12.12 -9.99
C TYR A 186 6.09 -13.30 -10.23
N ASN A 187 5.21 -13.18 -11.23
CA ASN A 187 4.27 -14.26 -11.54
C ASN A 187 4.93 -15.52 -12.08
N CYS A 188 6.16 -15.43 -12.60
CA CYS A 188 6.85 -16.60 -13.12
C CYS A 188 7.12 -17.70 -12.08
N ILE A 189 7.15 -17.35 -10.78
CA ILE A 189 7.30 -18.34 -9.69
C ILE A 189 5.95 -18.72 -9.05
N LYS A 190 4.92 -17.93 -9.26
CA LYS A 190 3.57 -18.16 -8.72
C LYS A 190 2.66 -18.94 -9.66
N GLN A 191 2.91 -18.85 -10.96
CA GLN A 191 2.11 -19.46 -12.01
C GLN A 191 2.95 -20.41 -12.87
N LYS A 192 2.28 -21.16 -13.75
CA LYS A 192 2.96 -22.06 -14.70
C LYS A 192 3.85 -21.28 -15.66
N SER A 193 5.13 -21.53 -15.61
CA SER A 193 6.16 -20.86 -16.40
C SER A 193 7.26 -21.83 -16.86
N SER A 194 8.06 -21.42 -17.84
CA SER A 194 9.19 -22.20 -18.26
C SER A 194 10.29 -22.23 -17.19
N PHE A 195 11.03 -23.32 -17.10
CA PHE A 195 12.14 -23.49 -16.16
C PHE A 195 13.15 -22.34 -16.24
N PHE A 196 13.52 -21.92 -17.46
CA PHE A 196 14.50 -20.84 -17.65
C PHE A 196 14.02 -19.49 -17.10
N LYS A 197 12.73 -19.16 -17.21
CA LYS A 197 12.16 -17.94 -16.61
C LYS A 197 12.24 -17.99 -15.09
N VAL A 198 11.85 -19.12 -14.49
CA VAL A 198 11.92 -19.33 -13.05
C VAL A 198 13.37 -19.29 -12.56
N LEU A 199 14.30 -19.98 -13.23
CA LEU A 199 15.72 -19.98 -12.88
C LEU A 199 16.31 -18.56 -12.95
N ARG A 200 16.02 -17.81 -14.03
CA ARG A 200 16.46 -16.41 -14.17
C ARG A 200 15.95 -15.55 -13.04
N TYR A 201 14.67 -15.67 -12.72
CA TYR A 201 14.07 -14.94 -11.59
C TYR A 201 14.80 -15.27 -10.28
N CYS A 202 14.94 -16.54 -9.95
CA CYS A 202 15.58 -16.98 -8.71
C CYS A 202 17.04 -16.48 -8.62
N LEU A 203 17.80 -16.54 -9.71
CA LEU A 203 19.19 -16.06 -9.79
C LEU A 203 19.30 -14.54 -9.58
N ILE A 204 18.38 -13.75 -10.10
CA ILE A 204 18.36 -12.30 -9.94
C ILE A 204 17.95 -11.96 -8.52
N TYR A 205 16.78 -12.45 -8.09
CA TYR A 205 16.19 -12.13 -6.81
C TYR A 205 17.03 -12.63 -5.64
N GLY A 206 17.50 -13.87 -5.70
CA GLY A 206 18.28 -14.47 -4.62
C GLY A 206 19.72 -13.95 -4.51
N ARG A 207 20.20 -13.20 -5.50
CA ARG A 207 21.53 -12.56 -5.48
C ARG A 207 21.46 -11.03 -5.38
N ALA A 208 20.27 -10.46 -5.28
CA ALA A 208 20.11 -9.03 -5.08
C ALA A 208 20.65 -8.62 -3.71
N GLN A 209 21.39 -7.50 -3.66
CA GLN A 209 21.95 -6.95 -2.43
C GLN A 209 20.88 -6.20 -1.65
N TYR A 210 20.08 -5.38 -2.35
CA TYR A 210 19.04 -4.55 -1.75
C TYR A 210 17.66 -4.89 -2.30
N LEU A 211 16.70 -5.00 -1.39
CA LEU A 211 15.28 -5.23 -1.65
C LEU A 211 14.50 -4.06 -1.06
N PHE A 212 13.85 -3.28 -1.89
CA PHE A 212 13.06 -2.12 -1.48
C PHE A 212 11.57 -2.39 -1.68
N TYR A 213 10.74 -1.92 -0.75
CA TYR A 213 9.28 -1.97 -0.91
C TYR A 213 8.60 -0.79 -0.23
N GLU A 214 7.38 -0.50 -0.67
CA GLU A 214 6.55 0.58 -0.16
C GLU A 214 5.24 0.05 0.44
N ASN A 215 4.35 -0.48 -0.38
CA ASN A 215 3.04 -0.98 0.04
C ASN A 215 2.99 -2.49 0.18
N GLU A 216 3.59 -3.19 -0.76
CA GLU A 216 3.56 -4.64 -0.83
C GLU A 216 4.88 -5.22 -0.36
N MET A 217 4.83 -5.87 0.79
CA MET A 217 5.99 -6.48 1.39
C MET A 217 6.58 -7.59 0.51
N ILE A 218 7.91 -7.64 0.45
CA ILE A 218 8.69 -8.71 -0.16
C ILE A 218 9.58 -9.37 0.92
N ASN A 219 9.98 -10.61 0.67
CA ASN A 219 10.72 -11.40 1.65
C ASN A 219 12.17 -11.60 1.22
N LYS A 220 13.08 -11.59 2.17
CA LYS A 220 14.47 -12.00 1.92
C LYS A 220 14.54 -13.50 1.64
N ILE A 221 15.41 -13.89 0.71
CA ILE A 221 15.74 -15.30 0.43
C ILE A 221 16.94 -15.75 1.28
N ARG A 222 17.79 -14.80 1.68
CA ARG A 222 19.00 -15.04 2.44
C ARG A 222 19.24 -13.89 3.43
N ARG A 223 20.00 -14.18 4.51
CA ARG A 223 20.17 -13.22 5.62
C ARG A 223 20.98 -11.98 5.27
N ASP A 224 21.92 -12.09 4.33
CA ASP A 224 22.80 -11.02 3.91
C ASP A 224 22.19 -10.05 2.88
N GLN A 225 21.00 -10.34 2.34
CA GLN A 225 20.20 -9.33 1.64
C GLN A 225 19.75 -8.27 2.63
N LYS A 226 19.71 -7.01 2.22
CA LYS A 226 19.15 -5.90 3.01
C LYS A 226 17.74 -5.59 2.52
N LEU A 227 16.78 -5.63 3.43
CA LEU A 227 15.37 -5.32 3.19
C LEU A 227 15.06 -3.93 3.73
N ILE A 228 14.60 -3.05 2.84
CA ILE A 228 14.40 -1.63 3.12
C ILE A 228 12.93 -1.26 2.90
N TYR A 229 12.31 -0.69 3.92
CA TYR A 229 10.98 -0.13 3.83
C TYR A 229 11.04 1.36 3.51
N LEU A 230 10.50 1.76 2.36
CA LEU A 230 10.53 3.15 1.90
C LEU A 230 9.36 3.97 2.45
N ASN A 231 8.36 3.29 3.02
CA ASN A 231 7.09 3.86 3.44
C ASN A 231 6.23 4.38 2.27
N HIS A 232 4.92 4.39 2.46
CA HIS A 232 3.96 4.90 1.47
C HIS A 232 3.37 6.25 1.87
N GLY A 233 3.43 6.62 3.13
CA GLY A 233 2.95 7.91 3.66
C GLY A 233 4.05 8.61 4.44
N ILE A 234 3.90 9.91 4.67
CA ILE A 234 4.92 10.66 5.41
C ILE A 234 4.77 10.43 6.91
N LEU A 235 3.58 10.57 7.45
CA LEU A 235 3.31 10.39 8.86
C LEU A 235 1.98 9.64 9.04
N PRO A 236 1.98 8.49 9.72
CA PRO A 236 0.76 7.73 9.95
C PRO A 236 -0.02 8.28 11.14
N ILE A 237 -0.74 9.40 10.94
CA ILE A 237 -1.61 9.97 11.99
C ILE A 237 -2.87 9.13 12.25
N LYS A 238 -3.27 8.29 11.29
CA LYS A 238 -4.29 7.25 11.46
C LYS A 238 -3.65 6.03 12.09
N ASN A 239 -4.36 5.36 12.99
CA ASN A 239 -3.87 4.10 13.55
C ASN A 239 -3.70 3.03 12.46
N VAL A 240 -2.47 2.55 12.29
CA VAL A 240 -2.10 1.53 11.28
C VAL A 240 -1.47 0.29 11.89
N ARG A 241 -1.33 0.22 13.22
CA ARG A 241 -0.60 -0.82 13.96
C ARG A 241 -1.01 -2.23 13.58
N ASP A 242 -2.31 -2.47 13.40
CA ASP A 242 -2.82 -3.80 13.09
C ASP A 242 -2.76 -4.15 11.60
N VAL A 243 -2.51 -3.16 10.75
CA VAL A 243 -2.58 -3.30 9.28
C VAL A 243 -1.21 -3.28 8.62
N LEU A 244 -0.28 -2.44 9.14
CA LEU A 244 1.01 -2.16 8.50
C LEU A 244 2.23 -2.54 9.35
N LYS A 245 2.05 -3.47 10.31
CA LYS A 245 3.17 -3.97 11.11
C LYS A 245 4.25 -4.58 10.20
N GLN A 246 5.48 -4.12 10.38
CA GLN A 246 6.60 -4.54 9.54
C GLN A 246 7.20 -5.88 9.99
N PRO A 247 7.83 -6.65 9.08
CA PRO A 247 8.41 -7.94 9.40
C PRO A 247 9.66 -7.81 10.28
N ALA A 248 9.91 -8.81 11.11
CA ALA A 248 11.06 -8.84 12.01
C ALA A 248 12.40 -8.83 11.26
N GLU A 249 12.44 -9.40 10.04
CA GLU A 249 13.61 -9.43 9.15
C GLU A 249 13.89 -8.13 8.40
N LEU A 250 13.09 -7.07 8.59
CA LEU A 250 13.37 -5.75 8.06
C LEU A 250 14.73 -5.27 8.58
N ASP A 251 15.59 -4.78 7.68
CA ASP A 251 16.89 -4.23 8.08
C ASP A 251 16.78 -2.72 8.33
N TYR A 252 16.16 -1.99 7.41
CA TYR A 252 16.06 -0.53 7.49
C TYR A 252 14.70 -0.02 7.06
N ALA A 253 14.34 1.17 7.57
CA ALA A 253 13.18 1.93 7.14
C ALA A 253 13.52 3.41 7.00
N VAL A 254 13.02 4.04 5.96
CA VAL A 254 13.10 5.49 5.81
C VAL A 254 12.15 6.15 6.82
N CYS A 255 12.70 7.06 7.61
CA CYS A 255 11.96 7.88 8.57
C CYS A 255 12.31 9.35 8.33
N PRO A 256 11.35 10.27 8.18
CA PRO A 256 11.64 11.65 7.82
C PRO A 256 12.54 12.37 8.81
N SER A 257 12.31 12.20 10.11
CA SER A 257 13.09 12.85 11.16
C SER A 257 12.96 12.15 12.53
N GLN A 258 13.74 12.62 13.48
CA GLN A 258 13.66 12.17 14.88
C GLN A 258 12.28 12.47 15.52
N PHE A 259 11.57 13.51 15.05
CA PHE A 259 10.23 13.85 15.49
C PHE A 259 9.22 12.76 15.09
N CYS A 260 9.36 12.19 13.90
CA CYS A 260 8.47 11.13 13.41
C CYS A 260 8.76 9.76 14.04
N ALA A 261 9.97 9.54 14.55
CA ALA A 261 10.42 8.24 15.00
C ALA A 261 9.52 7.55 16.04
N PRO A 262 9.04 8.21 17.12
CA PRO A 262 8.17 7.56 18.11
C PRO A 262 6.87 7.02 17.49
N ILE A 263 6.25 7.78 16.56
CA ILE A 263 5.03 7.35 15.87
C ILE A 263 5.32 6.14 14.97
N TYR A 264 6.48 6.13 14.28
CA TYR A 264 6.91 5.01 13.44
C TYR A 264 7.19 3.75 14.26
N GLU A 265 7.87 3.89 15.42
CA GLU A 265 8.12 2.77 16.34
C GLU A 265 6.80 2.14 16.78
N GLU A 266 5.85 2.96 17.19
CA GLU A 266 4.57 2.50 17.69
C GLU A 266 3.69 1.89 16.58
N GLN A 267 3.57 2.58 15.45
CA GLN A 267 2.61 2.21 14.41
C GLN A 267 3.10 1.08 13.51
N TYR A 268 4.39 1.04 13.20
CA TYR A 268 4.96 0.02 12.31
C TYR A 268 5.70 -1.09 13.07
N GLY A 269 5.93 -0.94 14.36
CA GLY A 269 6.69 -1.88 15.18
C GLY A 269 8.17 -1.96 14.77
N ILE A 270 8.74 -0.88 14.26
CA ILE A 270 10.14 -0.81 13.78
C ILE A 270 11.00 -0.20 14.88
N PRO A 271 12.02 -0.90 15.39
CA PRO A 271 12.96 -0.32 16.37
C PRO A 271 13.73 0.86 15.80
N ARG A 272 13.97 1.89 16.62
CA ARG A 272 14.61 3.15 16.22
C ARG A 272 15.97 2.99 15.54
N ASN A 273 16.74 1.99 15.93
CA ASN A 273 18.06 1.68 15.36
C ASN A 273 18.01 1.17 13.91
N LYS A 274 16.81 0.89 13.38
CA LYS A 274 16.60 0.53 11.98
C LYS A 274 16.19 1.72 11.10
N PHE A 275 16.02 2.91 11.66
CA PHE A 275 15.65 4.08 10.88
C PHE A 275 16.86 4.70 10.17
N ILE A 276 16.67 4.97 8.89
CA ILE A 276 17.50 5.87 8.09
C ILE A 276 16.77 7.21 8.07
N PHE A 277 17.36 8.20 8.74
CA PHE A 277 16.75 9.53 8.83
C PHE A 277 17.09 10.34 7.58
N CYS A 278 16.14 10.38 6.68
CA CYS A 278 16.21 11.22 5.48
C CYS A 278 14.79 11.56 5.01
N THR A 279 14.66 12.66 4.29
CA THR A 279 13.39 13.01 3.63
C THR A 279 13.01 11.88 2.69
N PRO A 280 11.76 11.35 2.75
CA PRO A 280 11.31 10.35 1.78
C PRO A 280 11.48 10.87 0.36
N PRO A 281 12.14 10.12 -0.54
CA PRO A 281 12.54 10.62 -1.87
C PRO A 281 11.41 11.26 -2.67
N ARG A 282 10.19 10.69 -2.65
CA ARG A 282 9.04 11.18 -3.39
C ARG A 282 8.59 12.60 -3.00
N VAL A 283 8.91 13.04 -1.78
CA VAL A 283 8.52 14.36 -1.28
C VAL A 283 9.04 15.48 -2.17
N TYR A 284 10.21 15.28 -2.77
CA TYR A 284 10.76 16.25 -3.71
C TYR A 284 9.92 16.44 -4.97
N THR A 285 9.11 15.46 -5.34
CA THR A 285 8.25 15.52 -6.54
C THR A 285 7.32 16.72 -6.50
N ILE A 286 6.74 17.06 -5.34
CA ILE A 286 5.82 18.20 -5.24
C ILE A 286 6.52 19.55 -5.41
N LEU A 287 7.83 19.62 -5.15
CA LEU A 287 8.65 20.82 -5.26
C LEU A 287 9.34 20.96 -6.63
N LYS A 288 9.44 19.87 -7.40
CA LYS A 288 10.02 19.93 -8.76
C LYS A 288 9.14 20.82 -9.64
N LYS A 289 9.78 21.72 -10.40
CA LYS A 289 9.06 22.46 -11.45
C LYS A 289 8.42 21.48 -12.42
N SER A 290 7.16 21.71 -12.76
CA SER A 290 6.44 20.96 -13.81
C SER A 290 6.13 21.91 -14.93
N GLU A 291 6.50 21.52 -16.15
CA GLU A 291 6.09 22.22 -17.37
C GLU A 291 4.86 21.54 -18.02
N LYS A 292 4.32 20.52 -17.35
CA LYS A 292 3.20 19.78 -17.88
C LYS A 292 1.91 20.58 -17.76
N LEU A 293 1.24 20.74 -18.87
CA LEU A 293 -0.10 21.31 -18.91
C LEU A 293 -1.10 20.28 -18.37
N VAL A 294 -1.88 20.70 -17.41
CA VAL A 294 -3.02 19.91 -16.87
C VAL A 294 -4.28 20.45 -17.55
N ASP A 295 -4.64 19.84 -18.66
CA ASP A 295 -5.65 20.31 -19.61
C ASP A 295 -7.09 20.41 -19.05
N ILE A 296 -7.34 19.76 -17.91
CA ILE A 296 -8.64 19.83 -17.22
C ILE A 296 -8.78 21.05 -16.31
N LEU A 297 -7.69 21.76 -16.01
CA LEU A 297 -7.71 22.89 -15.10
C LEU A 297 -7.97 24.19 -15.84
N ASN A 298 -8.93 24.97 -15.36
CA ASN A 298 -9.15 26.30 -15.85
C ASN A 298 -8.21 27.28 -15.13
N VAL A 299 -7.11 27.64 -15.79
CA VAL A 299 -6.06 28.51 -15.23
C VAL A 299 -6.54 29.93 -14.86
N ASN A 300 -7.74 30.33 -15.30
CA ASN A 300 -8.36 31.59 -14.92
C ASN A 300 -9.18 31.50 -13.62
N LYS A 301 -9.38 30.29 -13.09
CA LYS A 301 -10.07 30.05 -11.81
C LYS A 301 -9.07 29.62 -10.75
N LYS A 302 -9.36 29.88 -9.48
CA LYS A 302 -8.60 29.28 -8.37
C LYS A 302 -8.90 27.80 -8.29
N ILE A 303 -7.87 27.00 -8.24
CA ILE A 303 -7.95 25.53 -8.24
C ILE A 303 -7.92 25.01 -6.81
N ILE A 304 -8.97 24.33 -6.41
CA ILE A 304 -9.05 23.64 -5.11
C ILE A 304 -9.06 22.14 -5.41
N VAL A 305 -8.17 21.39 -4.73
CA VAL A 305 -8.14 19.94 -4.87
C VAL A 305 -8.70 19.30 -3.60
N TRP A 306 -9.66 18.40 -3.75
CA TRP A 306 -10.19 17.61 -2.65
C TRP A 306 -9.73 16.16 -2.73
N LEU A 307 -8.99 15.72 -1.70
CA LEU A 307 -8.44 14.36 -1.58
C LEU A 307 -8.93 13.69 -0.29
N PRO A 308 -10.14 13.12 -0.28
CA PRO A 308 -10.64 12.40 0.88
C PRO A 308 -9.92 11.06 1.09
N THR A 309 -9.77 10.65 2.35
CA THR A 309 -9.45 9.26 2.67
C THR A 309 -10.66 8.37 2.36
N PHE A 310 -10.41 7.12 1.97
CA PHE A 310 -11.50 6.17 1.78
C PHE A 310 -12.23 5.89 3.10
N ARG A 311 -13.55 5.68 3.01
CA ARG A 311 -14.42 5.30 4.13
C ARG A 311 -14.81 3.83 4.08
N SER A 312 -14.82 3.25 2.88
CA SER A 312 -15.03 1.83 2.67
C SER A 312 -14.00 1.28 1.69
N LEU A 313 -13.50 0.09 1.95
CA LEU A 313 -12.43 -0.51 1.14
C LEU A 313 -13.02 -1.54 0.17
N ASP A 314 -12.84 -1.29 -1.13
CA ASP A 314 -13.32 -2.20 -2.18
C ASP A 314 -12.73 -3.62 -2.04
N GLY A 315 -13.58 -4.61 -2.28
CA GLY A 315 -13.23 -6.02 -2.14
C GLY A 315 -13.06 -6.52 -0.70
N THR A 316 -13.47 -5.73 0.31
CA THR A 316 -13.42 -6.13 1.73
C THR A 316 -14.67 -5.65 2.49
N ASP A 317 -14.86 -6.17 3.70
CA ASP A 317 -15.90 -5.69 4.63
C ASP A 317 -15.41 -4.54 5.52
N ARG A 318 -14.28 -3.94 5.17
CA ARG A 318 -13.69 -2.88 5.97
C ARG A 318 -14.40 -1.56 5.75
N VAL A 319 -14.89 -0.99 6.85
CA VAL A 319 -15.50 0.34 6.93
C VAL A 319 -14.76 1.14 8.00
N ASP A 320 -14.26 2.31 7.65
CA ASP A 320 -13.46 3.16 8.53
C ASP A 320 -14.29 4.31 9.16
N SER A 321 -15.53 4.56 8.70
CA SER A 321 -16.44 5.61 9.20
C SER A 321 -17.91 5.19 9.10
N SER A 322 -18.77 5.84 9.85
CA SER A 322 -20.23 5.71 9.71
C SER A 322 -20.78 6.35 8.43
N ILE A 323 -20.04 7.28 7.84
CA ILE A 323 -20.41 7.93 6.59
C ILE A 323 -20.09 6.99 5.42
N CYS A 324 -21.14 6.63 4.68
CA CYS A 324 -21.01 5.71 3.54
C CYS A 324 -20.72 6.45 2.23
N ASN A 325 -21.30 7.63 2.03
CA ASN A 325 -21.10 8.42 0.81
C ASN A 325 -20.13 9.58 1.12
N LEU A 326 -19.04 9.70 0.35
CA LEU A 326 -18.05 10.76 0.55
C LEU A 326 -18.62 12.18 0.34
N LEU A 327 -19.63 12.35 -0.53
CA LEU A 327 -20.28 13.64 -0.72
C LEU A 327 -21.04 14.10 0.53
N ASP A 328 -21.51 13.17 1.37
CA ASP A 328 -22.18 13.52 2.63
C ASP A 328 -21.24 14.24 3.61
N LEU A 329 -19.91 14.10 3.42
CA LEU A 329 -18.92 14.86 4.19
C LEU A 329 -18.98 16.37 3.94
N LEU A 330 -19.45 16.78 2.76
CA LEU A 330 -19.55 18.18 2.38
C LEU A 330 -20.76 18.88 3.02
N HIS A 331 -21.75 18.11 3.50
CA HIS A 331 -23.05 18.61 4.02
C HIS A 331 -23.78 19.56 3.07
N THR A 332 -23.49 19.53 1.77
CA THR A 332 -24.10 20.36 0.74
C THR A 332 -24.44 19.54 -0.49
N ASN A 333 -25.30 20.07 -1.35
CA ASN A 333 -25.60 19.44 -2.63
C ASN A 333 -24.72 20.01 -3.76
N GLU A 334 -24.66 19.28 -4.86
CA GLU A 334 -23.81 19.62 -6.02
C GLU A 334 -24.16 20.98 -6.64
N GLU A 335 -25.44 21.36 -6.65
CA GLU A 335 -25.91 22.60 -7.24
C GLU A 335 -25.44 23.83 -6.44
N GLN A 336 -25.67 23.81 -5.13
CA GLN A 336 -25.21 24.87 -4.22
C GLN A 336 -23.68 24.98 -4.22
N LEU A 337 -22.97 23.85 -4.20
CA LEU A 337 -21.52 23.86 -4.26
C LEU A 337 -21.02 24.47 -5.56
N ASN A 338 -21.61 24.09 -6.71
CA ASN A 338 -21.23 24.64 -8.01
C ASN A 338 -21.52 26.14 -8.09
N GLU A 339 -22.64 26.65 -7.55
CA GLU A 339 -22.99 28.07 -7.51
C GLU A 339 -21.95 28.87 -6.72
N ILE A 340 -21.54 28.37 -5.54
CA ILE A 340 -20.51 29.02 -4.73
C ILE A 340 -19.16 29.06 -5.45
N LEU A 341 -18.76 27.96 -6.08
CA LEU A 341 -17.52 27.90 -6.85
C LEU A 341 -17.53 28.89 -8.00
N GLU A 342 -18.68 29.01 -8.70
CA GLU A 342 -18.83 29.97 -9.79
C GLU A 342 -18.73 31.43 -9.31
N ASN A 343 -19.46 31.77 -8.27
CA ASN A 343 -19.46 33.11 -7.66
C ASN A 343 -18.06 33.51 -7.16
N ASN A 344 -17.23 32.56 -6.78
CA ASN A 344 -15.87 32.78 -6.30
C ASN A 344 -14.80 32.65 -7.39
N HIS A 345 -15.15 32.36 -8.65
CA HIS A 345 -14.21 32.03 -9.73
C HIS A 345 -13.27 30.90 -9.32
N GLN A 346 -13.83 29.81 -8.81
CA GLN A 346 -13.11 28.64 -8.30
C GLN A 346 -13.48 27.39 -9.09
N GLN A 347 -12.59 26.42 -9.09
CA GLN A 347 -12.80 25.07 -9.64
C GLN A 347 -12.37 24.04 -8.59
N LEU A 348 -13.25 23.09 -8.30
CA LEU A 348 -13.00 21.98 -7.38
C LEU A 348 -12.65 20.73 -8.17
N VAL A 349 -11.48 20.17 -7.90
CA VAL A 349 -11.02 18.90 -8.46
C VAL A 349 -11.06 17.83 -7.38
N ILE A 350 -11.94 16.87 -7.53
CA ILE A 350 -12.13 15.76 -6.57
C ILE A 350 -11.38 14.54 -7.08
N LYS A 351 -10.50 13.96 -6.27
CA LYS A 351 -9.92 12.65 -6.57
C LYS A 351 -10.07 11.73 -5.37
N THR A 352 -10.86 10.69 -5.55
CA THR A 352 -11.04 9.64 -4.54
C THR A 352 -9.88 8.65 -4.56
N HIS A 353 -9.69 7.96 -3.44
CA HIS A 353 -8.70 6.89 -3.37
C HIS A 353 -9.05 5.76 -4.35
N PRO A 354 -8.07 5.17 -5.08
CA PRO A 354 -8.34 4.11 -6.08
C PRO A 354 -9.11 2.91 -5.52
N ARG A 355 -8.95 2.63 -4.23
CA ARG A 355 -9.59 1.52 -3.52
C ARG A 355 -10.87 1.93 -2.76
N GLU A 356 -11.39 3.13 -2.98
CA GLU A 356 -12.70 3.51 -2.44
C GLU A 356 -13.79 2.69 -3.14
N LYS A 357 -14.66 2.06 -2.34
CA LYS A 357 -15.75 1.24 -2.84
C LYS A 357 -16.81 2.06 -3.56
N GLN A 358 -17.15 3.19 -2.98
CA GLN A 358 -18.12 4.10 -3.58
C GLN A 358 -17.42 5.15 -4.41
N LYS A 359 -17.83 5.26 -5.67
CA LYS A 359 -17.31 6.29 -6.57
C LYS A 359 -18.19 7.51 -6.51
N ILE A 360 -17.56 8.67 -6.49
CA ILE A 360 -18.26 9.95 -6.64
C ILE A 360 -18.60 10.12 -8.11
N GLU A 361 -19.87 10.36 -8.39
CA GLU A 361 -20.39 10.73 -9.69
C GLU A 361 -21.04 12.10 -9.57
N ILE A 362 -20.57 13.07 -10.32
CA ILE A 362 -21.10 14.44 -10.38
C ILE A 362 -21.66 14.64 -11.78
N SER A 363 -22.79 15.30 -11.89
CA SER A 363 -23.40 15.62 -13.19
C SER A 363 -22.48 16.53 -14.00
N GLU A 364 -22.25 16.20 -15.28
CA GLU A 364 -21.43 16.98 -16.21
C GLU A 364 -21.94 18.43 -16.42
N LYS A 365 -23.17 18.74 -16.01
CA LYS A 365 -23.69 20.12 -16.04
C LYS A 365 -22.98 21.07 -15.06
N TYR A 366 -22.24 20.53 -14.07
CA TYR A 366 -21.55 21.35 -13.08
C TYR A 366 -20.09 21.56 -13.47
N GLU A 367 -19.83 22.55 -14.30
CA GLU A 367 -18.52 22.83 -14.95
C GLU A 367 -17.40 23.18 -13.93
N ASN A 368 -17.76 23.59 -12.70
CA ASN A 368 -16.77 23.95 -11.68
C ASN A 368 -16.35 22.77 -10.80
N ILE A 369 -16.95 21.58 -10.98
CA ILE A 369 -16.63 20.40 -10.21
C ILE A 369 -16.13 19.30 -11.15
N ILE A 370 -14.88 18.90 -10.99
CA ILE A 370 -14.25 17.85 -11.80
C ILE A 370 -13.95 16.66 -10.92
N VAL A 371 -14.38 15.47 -11.33
CA VAL A 371 -14.02 14.21 -10.67
C VAL A 371 -12.94 13.50 -11.48
N LEU A 372 -11.75 13.39 -10.91
CA LEU A 372 -10.63 12.65 -11.48
C LEU A 372 -10.69 11.17 -11.06
N GLN A 373 -10.82 10.29 -12.03
CA GLN A 373 -10.68 8.86 -11.82
C GLN A 373 -9.23 8.42 -12.06
N GLU A 374 -8.83 7.28 -11.50
CA GLU A 374 -7.48 6.73 -11.68
C GLU A 374 -7.12 6.52 -13.16
N LYS A 375 -8.07 6.05 -13.98
CA LYS A 375 -7.90 5.87 -15.42
C LYS A 375 -7.57 7.17 -16.15
N ASP A 376 -8.08 8.30 -15.64
CA ASP A 376 -7.87 9.60 -16.28
C ASP A 376 -6.44 10.05 -16.11
N ILE A 377 -5.85 9.83 -14.92
CA ILE A 377 -4.44 10.11 -14.65
C ILE A 377 -3.52 9.16 -15.42
N GLN A 378 -3.83 7.85 -15.43
CA GLN A 378 -3.01 6.85 -16.13
C GLN A 378 -2.92 7.07 -17.64
N ASN A 379 -3.98 7.60 -18.24
CA ASN A 379 -4.06 7.86 -19.68
C ASN A 379 -3.54 9.26 -20.09
N ARG A 380 -3.15 10.13 -19.14
CA ARG A 380 -2.72 11.49 -19.39
C ARG A 380 -1.21 11.67 -19.21
N THR A 381 -0.72 12.79 -19.67
CA THR A 381 0.71 13.15 -19.58
C THR A 381 1.10 13.71 -18.21
N TYR A 382 0.13 14.03 -17.36
CA TYR A 382 0.33 14.60 -16.02
C TYR A 382 -0.03 13.62 -14.89
N THR A 383 0.38 13.94 -13.69
CA THR A 383 0.18 13.15 -12.47
C THR A 383 -0.64 13.92 -11.45
N LEU A 384 -1.04 13.27 -10.35
CA LEU A 384 -1.69 13.96 -9.23
C LEU A 384 -0.79 15.09 -8.66
N TYR A 385 0.53 14.88 -8.61
CA TYR A 385 1.44 15.93 -8.15
C TYR A 385 1.45 17.15 -9.06
N ASP A 386 1.28 16.97 -10.36
CA ASP A 386 1.19 18.11 -11.28
C ASP A 386 -0.10 18.91 -11.05
N VAL A 387 -1.23 18.23 -10.74
CA VAL A 387 -2.48 18.89 -10.32
C VAL A 387 -2.29 19.65 -9.01
N LEU A 388 -1.66 19.03 -8.00
CA LEU A 388 -1.40 19.66 -6.70
C LEU A 388 -0.51 20.90 -6.80
N LYS A 389 0.51 20.88 -7.66
CA LYS A 389 1.37 22.04 -7.90
C LYS A 389 0.63 23.24 -8.46
N MET A 390 -0.41 23.00 -9.27
CA MET A 390 -1.25 24.05 -9.86
C MET A 390 -2.40 24.49 -8.97
N SER A 391 -2.71 23.76 -7.88
CA SER A 391 -3.82 24.11 -6.98
C SER A 391 -3.48 25.30 -6.10
N ASP A 392 -4.48 26.09 -5.75
CA ASP A 392 -4.37 27.20 -4.79
C ASP A 392 -4.66 26.77 -3.35
N ALA A 393 -5.43 25.68 -3.18
CA ALA A 393 -5.76 25.13 -1.87
C ALA A 393 -5.99 23.61 -1.95
N LEU A 394 -5.84 22.95 -0.81
CA LEU A 394 -6.19 21.53 -0.61
C LEU A 394 -7.36 21.43 0.36
N ILE A 395 -8.36 20.62 0.03
CA ILE A 395 -9.31 20.07 1.00
C ILE A 395 -8.94 18.60 1.20
N THR A 396 -8.80 18.19 2.45
CA THR A 396 -8.50 16.79 2.79
C THR A 396 -9.03 16.49 4.20
N ASP A 397 -8.68 15.33 4.71
CA ASP A 397 -9.06 14.90 6.07
C ASP A 397 -7.82 14.34 6.81
N TYR A 398 -7.81 13.06 7.11
CA TYR A 398 -6.72 12.36 7.82
C TYR A 398 -5.66 11.81 6.85
N SER A 399 -5.59 12.31 5.64
CA SER A 399 -4.68 11.82 4.59
C SER A 399 -3.25 12.30 4.79
N SER A 400 -2.28 11.40 4.60
CA SER A 400 -0.85 11.75 4.67
C SER A 400 -0.40 12.72 3.57
N ILE A 401 -1.18 12.90 2.51
CA ILE A 401 -0.88 13.87 1.44
C ILE A 401 -0.84 15.32 1.95
N ALA A 402 -1.56 15.60 3.05
CA ALA A 402 -1.50 16.91 3.69
C ALA A 402 -0.07 17.32 4.06
N PHE A 403 0.73 16.38 4.56
CA PHE A 403 2.13 16.65 4.96
C PHE A 403 3.02 16.98 3.76
N GLU A 404 2.74 16.39 2.60
CA GLU A 404 3.45 16.73 1.36
C GLU A 404 2.97 18.08 0.81
N TYR A 405 1.66 18.33 0.85
CA TYR A 405 1.09 19.61 0.38
C TYR A 405 1.54 20.81 1.23
N MET A 406 1.77 20.62 2.54
CA MET A 406 2.33 21.66 3.42
C MET A 406 3.62 22.27 2.89
N LEU A 407 4.39 21.54 2.05
CA LEU A 407 5.62 22.04 1.43
C LEU A 407 5.37 23.17 0.42
N LEU A 408 4.17 23.23 -0.15
CA LEU A 408 3.74 24.34 -1.00
C LEU A 408 3.33 25.56 -0.19
N ASN A 409 3.14 25.40 1.12
CA ASN A 409 2.70 26.40 2.08
C ASN A 409 1.43 27.16 1.65
N ARG A 410 0.48 26.44 1.05
CA ARG A 410 -0.83 26.93 0.60
C ARG A 410 -1.92 26.55 1.58
N PRO A 411 -3.09 27.24 1.59
CA PRO A 411 -4.20 26.93 2.47
C PRO A 411 -4.65 25.47 2.41
N ILE A 412 -4.99 24.92 3.59
CA ILE A 412 -5.55 23.57 3.72
C ILE A 412 -6.84 23.66 4.51
N GLY A 413 -7.93 23.11 3.96
CA GLY A 413 -9.17 22.84 4.66
C GLY A 413 -9.23 21.38 5.08
N TYR A 414 -9.41 21.11 6.37
CA TYR A 414 -9.56 19.77 6.91
C TYR A 414 -11.03 19.44 7.11
N LEU A 415 -11.59 18.68 6.18
CA LEU A 415 -12.98 18.24 6.21
C LEU A 415 -13.11 17.04 7.14
N VAL A 416 -13.51 17.31 8.39
CA VAL A 416 -13.46 16.35 9.51
C VAL A 416 -14.83 16.19 10.20
N THR A 417 -15.89 16.21 9.41
CA THR A 417 -17.28 16.08 9.88
C THR A 417 -17.54 14.77 10.61
N ASP A 418 -16.75 13.74 10.32
CA ASP A 418 -16.86 12.41 10.92
C ASP A 418 -15.79 12.09 11.97
N ILE A 419 -15.05 13.07 12.48
CA ILE A 419 -13.90 12.83 13.37
C ILE A 419 -14.25 11.98 14.60
N GLN A 420 -15.45 12.14 15.15
CA GLN A 420 -15.90 11.38 16.32
C GLN A 420 -16.37 9.97 15.98
N THR A 421 -16.73 9.72 14.73
CA THR A 421 -17.22 8.43 14.24
C THR A 421 -16.22 7.71 13.34
N TYR A 422 -14.99 8.19 13.29
CA TYR A 422 -13.92 7.57 12.54
C TYR A 422 -13.38 6.34 13.30
N PHE A 423 -13.79 5.16 12.90
CA PHE A 423 -13.60 3.90 13.65
C PHE A 423 -12.13 3.47 13.77
N ARG A 424 -11.28 3.91 12.85
CA ARG A 424 -9.87 3.54 12.86
C ARG A 424 -9.09 4.16 14.01
N GLY A 425 -9.52 5.32 14.47
CA GLY A 425 -8.81 6.11 15.47
C GLY A 425 -7.50 6.71 14.97
N PHE A 426 -6.81 7.38 15.85
CA PHE A 426 -5.58 8.13 15.55
C PHE A 426 -4.39 7.56 16.32
N SER A 427 -3.20 7.80 15.80
CA SER A 427 -1.92 7.38 16.36
C SER A 427 -1.27 8.45 17.24
N VAL A 428 -1.92 9.60 17.38
CA VAL A 428 -1.46 10.77 18.11
C VAL A 428 -2.52 11.21 19.10
N ASP A 429 -2.13 11.76 20.25
CA ASP A 429 -3.05 12.15 21.31
C ASP A 429 -3.94 13.32 20.89
N ASN A 430 -3.37 14.30 20.22
CA ASN A 430 -4.09 15.46 19.69
C ASN A 430 -3.87 15.56 18.17
N ILE A 431 -4.86 15.16 17.41
CA ILE A 431 -4.82 15.18 15.94
C ILE A 431 -4.70 16.60 15.38
N GLU A 432 -5.24 17.61 16.10
CA GLU A 432 -5.27 19.01 15.66
C GLU A 432 -3.86 19.62 15.55
N ASP A 433 -2.90 19.13 16.33
CA ASP A 433 -1.51 19.58 16.27
C ASP A 433 -0.83 19.19 14.92
N TYR A 434 -1.40 18.21 14.23
CA TYR A 434 -0.93 17.71 12.95
C TYR A 434 -1.76 18.20 11.76
N MET A 435 -2.75 19.07 12.01
CA MET A 435 -3.69 19.56 11.00
C MET A 435 -3.68 21.12 10.94
N PRO A 436 -2.57 21.75 10.53
CA PRO A 436 -2.44 23.20 10.46
C PRO A 436 -3.18 23.79 9.27
N GLY A 437 -4.49 23.91 9.38
CA GLY A 437 -5.41 24.45 8.39
C GLY A 437 -6.79 24.72 8.98
N GLU A 438 -7.70 25.23 8.16
CA GLU A 438 -9.08 25.48 8.58
C GLU A 438 -9.79 24.15 8.85
N ARG A 439 -10.43 24.04 10.01
CA ARG A 439 -11.27 22.90 10.34
C ARG A 439 -12.66 23.12 9.72
N ILE A 440 -13.14 22.12 9.00
CA ILE A 440 -14.45 22.15 8.33
C ILE A 440 -15.29 21.00 8.87
N THR A 441 -16.35 21.35 9.61
CA THR A 441 -17.30 20.40 10.22
C THR A 441 -18.75 20.65 9.80
N SER A 442 -18.98 21.74 9.04
CA SER A 442 -20.31 22.14 8.55
C SER A 442 -20.21 22.74 7.15
N GLU A 443 -21.36 22.87 6.50
CA GLU A 443 -21.52 23.54 5.21
C GLU A 443 -21.07 25.00 5.29
N ASP A 444 -21.48 25.73 6.31
CA ASP A 444 -21.12 27.16 6.52
C ASP A 444 -19.60 27.33 6.61
N GLU A 445 -18.90 26.42 7.32
CA GLU A 445 -17.44 26.47 7.45
C GLU A 445 -16.76 26.16 6.12
N LEU A 446 -17.31 25.23 5.31
CA LEU A 446 -16.84 24.98 3.96
C LEU A 446 -16.96 26.23 3.09
N TYR A 447 -18.10 26.90 3.13
CA TYR A 447 -18.33 28.13 2.37
C TYR A 447 -17.44 29.27 2.85
N GLN A 448 -17.22 29.42 4.16
CA GLN A 448 -16.27 30.38 4.71
C GLN A 448 -14.84 30.12 4.25
N PHE A 449 -14.41 28.86 4.20
CA PHE A 449 -13.10 28.48 3.67
C PHE A 449 -12.97 28.86 2.19
N LEU A 450 -13.93 28.48 1.34
CA LEU A 450 -13.93 28.79 -0.08
C LEU A 450 -13.92 30.30 -0.35
N ASN A 451 -14.76 31.07 0.35
CA ASN A 451 -14.81 32.53 0.24
C ASN A 451 -13.50 33.17 0.75
N GLY A 452 -12.94 32.65 1.85
CA GLY A 452 -11.70 33.13 2.45
C GLY A 452 -10.50 33.05 1.51
N LEU A 453 -10.46 32.05 0.62
CA LEU A 453 -9.39 31.90 -0.39
C LEU A 453 -9.30 33.12 -1.30
N ASN A 454 -10.42 33.75 -1.65
CA ASN A 454 -10.44 34.93 -2.53
C ASN A 454 -9.84 36.19 -1.85
N HIS A 455 -9.91 36.23 -0.54
CA HIS A 455 -9.37 37.32 0.27
C HIS A 455 -7.94 37.06 0.77
N GLY A 456 -7.31 35.99 0.31
CA GLY A 456 -5.94 35.61 0.74
C GLY A 456 -5.86 35.23 2.23
N ARG A 457 -6.98 34.84 2.85
CA ARG A 457 -7.02 34.45 4.26
C ARG A 457 -6.31 33.10 4.45
N ASP A 458 -5.25 33.13 5.25
CA ASP A 458 -4.50 31.92 5.64
C ASP A 458 -3.84 32.14 7.01
N CYS A 459 -4.56 31.82 8.06
CA CYS A 459 -4.12 32.00 9.45
C CYS A 459 -3.16 30.88 9.92
N TYR A 460 -2.92 29.85 9.11
CA TYR A 460 -2.17 28.66 9.50
C TYR A 460 -0.79 28.56 8.89
N LYS A 461 -0.35 29.54 8.10
CA LYS A 461 0.91 29.54 7.39
C LYS A 461 2.11 29.23 8.29
N GLU A 462 2.26 29.94 9.40
CA GLU A 462 3.36 29.76 10.35
C GLU A 462 3.29 28.39 11.04
N LYS A 463 2.09 27.91 11.38
CA LYS A 463 1.91 26.57 11.97
C LYS A 463 2.34 25.48 10.99
N ARG A 464 2.03 25.62 9.68
CA ARG A 464 2.49 24.69 8.64
C ARG A 464 4.00 24.69 8.54
N GLU A 465 4.63 25.85 8.49
CA GLU A 465 6.09 25.98 8.42
C GLU A 465 6.77 25.34 9.63
N CYS A 466 6.21 25.51 10.82
CA CYS A 466 6.72 24.89 12.03
C CYS A 466 6.60 23.36 11.97
N LEU A 467 5.45 22.84 11.57
CA LEU A 467 5.23 21.39 11.46
C LEU A 467 6.09 20.78 10.37
N VAL A 468 6.27 21.43 9.22
CA VAL A 468 7.19 21.01 8.15
C VAL A 468 8.62 20.88 8.68
N LYS A 469 9.11 21.87 9.47
CA LYS A 469 10.43 21.80 10.10
C LYS A 469 10.57 20.62 11.05
N ASN A 470 9.51 20.29 11.80
CA ASN A 470 9.51 19.14 12.71
C ASN A 470 9.51 17.81 11.95
N ILE A 471 8.64 17.68 10.95
CA ILE A 471 8.49 16.43 10.19
C ILE A 471 9.73 16.14 9.35
N TYR A 472 10.26 17.12 8.64
CA TYR A 472 11.34 16.90 7.66
C TYR A 472 12.73 17.33 8.17
N GLY A 473 12.78 18.01 9.31
CA GLY A 473 14.03 18.54 9.84
C GLY A 473 14.59 19.68 8.98
N LYS A 474 15.92 19.78 8.98
CA LYS A 474 16.68 20.77 8.17
C LYS A 474 17.16 20.18 6.83
N SER A 475 16.68 19.00 6.45
CA SER A 475 17.13 18.31 5.25
C SER A 475 16.76 19.08 3.98
N GLU A 476 17.66 19.11 3.02
CA GLU A 476 17.33 19.54 1.67
C GLU A 476 16.41 18.50 1.04
N PHE A 477 15.22 18.89 0.63
CA PHE A 477 14.18 17.98 0.14
C PHE A 477 14.60 17.18 -1.11
N ASN A 478 15.50 17.71 -1.92
CA ASN A 478 16.05 17.05 -3.11
C ASN A 478 17.13 16.01 -2.80
N GLN A 479 17.57 15.88 -1.56
CA GLN A 479 18.67 14.99 -1.16
C GLN A 479 18.20 13.63 -0.61
N GLY A 480 16.90 13.39 -0.49
CA GLY A 480 16.38 12.18 0.15
C GLY A 480 16.91 10.88 -0.46
N ALA A 481 16.90 10.76 -1.79
CA ALA A 481 17.45 9.60 -2.49
C ALA A 481 18.95 9.47 -2.28
N LYS A 482 19.69 10.59 -2.37
CA LYS A 482 21.15 10.62 -2.15
C LYS A 482 21.50 10.16 -0.74
N LEU A 483 20.89 10.74 0.30
CA LEU A 483 21.18 10.41 1.70
C LEU A 483 20.89 8.93 2.00
N LEU A 484 19.81 8.39 1.44
CA LEU A 484 19.49 6.97 1.57
C LEU A 484 20.58 6.09 0.95
N ILE A 485 21.01 6.40 -0.27
CA ILE A 485 22.03 5.60 -0.97
C ILE A 485 23.40 5.74 -0.30
N ASP A 486 23.80 6.95 0.08
CA ASP A 486 25.06 7.20 0.79
C ASP A 486 25.11 6.42 2.12
N TYR A 487 23.99 6.38 2.85
CA TYR A 487 23.89 5.58 4.08
C TYR A 487 24.09 4.08 3.79
N LEU A 488 23.42 3.54 2.77
CA LEU A 488 23.52 2.13 2.39
C LEU A 488 24.93 1.76 1.89
N GLU A 489 25.60 2.65 1.15
CA GLU A 489 26.97 2.46 0.69
C GLU A 489 27.98 2.55 1.85
N GLY A 490 27.79 3.47 2.78
CA GLY A 490 28.65 3.60 3.96
C GLY A 490 28.58 2.42 4.92
N ILE A 491 27.50 1.64 4.90
CA ILE A 491 27.38 0.39 5.65
C ILE A 491 28.18 -0.72 4.98
N ASN A 492 28.16 -0.80 3.65
CA ASN A 492 28.94 -1.79 2.92
C ASN A 492 30.45 -1.63 3.11
N ASP A 493 30.92 -0.41 3.31
CA ASP A 493 32.34 -0.13 3.58
C ASP A 493 32.77 -0.50 5.01
N ARG A 494 31.79 -0.71 5.94
CA ARG A 494 32.08 -1.13 7.34
C ARG A 494 31.98 -2.64 7.55
N ASP A 495 31.22 -3.32 6.69
CA ASP A 495 31.02 -4.78 6.76
C ASP A 495 32.09 -5.58 5.96
N ASN A 496 33.01 -4.89 5.25
CA ASN A 496 34.17 -5.43 4.56
C ASN A 496 35.49 -5.06 5.29
#